data_23ebe244214916ec07f44a2ea583af78
#
_entry.id   23ebe244214916ec07f44a2ea583af78
#
_cell.length_a   1.000
_cell.length_b   1.000
_cell.length_c   1.000
_cell.angle_alpha   90.00
_cell.angle_beta   90.00
_cell.angle_gamma   90.00
#
_symmetry.space_group_name_H-M   'P 1'
#
loop_
_entity.id
_entity.type
_entity.pdbx_description
1 polymer ?
#
loop_
_entity_poly.entity_id
_entity_poly.type
_entity_poly.pdbx_seq_one_letter_code
_entity_poly.pdbx_strand_id
1 'polypeptide(L)'
;TVQELGRSLAPSGFDDFGVQCLMKGVIYEAFGHYFNSLSQEKLERCRVRVSALRPILPALAYIQEQLAQPITNDVLAALCSMSEDYFIRRFREAAGLSPAKYILKSRVALSAQRLLYTTDTIDQIAEQTGFGDRFYFSRVFTRHTGIPPAAYRRGPRT
;
A
#
# COMPACT_ATOMS: atom_id res chain seq x y z
N THR A 1 21.08 12.42 -15.54
CA THR A 1 21.17 12.87 -14.13
C THR A 1 19.77 13.16 -13.58
N VAL A 2 19.58 13.17 -12.25
CA VAL A 2 18.29 13.38 -11.56
C VAL A 2 17.61 14.69 -12.00
N GLN A 3 18.37 15.70 -12.43
CA GLN A 3 17.86 16.98 -12.93
C GLN A 3 17.27 16.91 -14.36
N GLU A 4 17.70 16.01 -15.20
CA GLU A 4 17.13 15.81 -16.54
C GLU A 4 15.81 15.01 -16.48
N LEU A 5 15.68 14.08 -15.54
CA LEU A 5 14.43 13.36 -15.25
C LEU A 5 13.30 14.29 -14.82
N GLY A 6 13.58 15.32 -14.02
CA GLY A 6 12.56 16.27 -13.53
C GLY A 6 11.94 17.14 -14.62
N ARG A 7 12.59 17.34 -15.77
CA ARG A 7 12.04 18.12 -16.89
C ARG A 7 11.17 17.32 -17.84
N SER A 8 11.28 15.99 -17.84
CA SER A 8 10.49 15.10 -18.70
C SER A 8 9.15 14.66 -18.07
N LEU A 9 8.93 14.96 -16.80
CA LEU A 9 7.73 14.55 -16.06
C LEU A 9 6.62 15.61 -16.13
N ALA A 10 6.18 15.96 -17.35
CA ALA A 10 4.90 16.64 -17.52
C ALA A 10 3.74 15.69 -17.12
N PRO A 11 2.60 16.20 -16.60
CA PRO A 11 1.52 15.34 -16.07
C PRO A 11 0.97 14.28 -17.03
N SER A 12 1.17 14.43 -18.34
CA SER A 12 0.79 13.47 -19.38
C SER A 12 1.79 12.34 -19.64
N GLY A 13 2.96 12.38 -19.00
CA GLY A 13 4.04 11.42 -19.28
C GLY A 13 4.09 10.20 -18.35
N PHE A 14 3.28 10.16 -17.28
CA PHE A 14 3.29 9.02 -16.35
C PHE A 14 2.67 7.74 -16.89
N ASP A 15 1.82 7.84 -17.93
CA ASP A 15 1.18 6.69 -18.57
C ASP A 15 2.04 6.10 -19.71
N ASP A 16 3.17 6.70 -20.04
CA ASP A 16 4.13 6.17 -21.01
C ASP A 16 4.89 4.98 -20.41
N PHE A 17 4.80 3.83 -21.06
CA PHE A 17 5.51 2.60 -20.68
C PHE A 17 7.01 2.81 -20.51
N GLY A 18 7.64 3.65 -21.34
CA GLY A 18 9.06 3.99 -21.25
C GLY A 18 9.40 4.71 -19.93
N VAL A 19 8.56 5.67 -19.54
CA VAL A 19 8.71 6.40 -18.27
C VAL A 19 8.53 5.48 -17.07
N GLN A 20 7.56 4.57 -17.11
CA GLN A 20 7.36 3.59 -16.05
C GLN A 20 8.56 2.64 -15.90
N CYS A 21 9.14 2.17 -17.01
CA CYS A 21 10.34 1.33 -17.00
C CYS A 21 11.54 2.09 -16.42
N LEU A 22 11.72 3.34 -16.81
CA LEU A 22 12.81 4.20 -16.32
C LEU A 22 12.66 4.44 -14.82
N MET A 23 11.47 4.78 -14.34
CA MET A 23 11.18 4.97 -12.91
C MET A 23 11.45 3.70 -12.10
N LYS A 24 11.03 2.54 -12.59
CA LYS A 24 11.35 1.25 -11.96
C LYS A 24 12.85 1.01 -11.90
N GLY A 25 13.59 1.31 -12.99
CA GLY A 25 15.04 1.21 -13.03
C GLY A 25 15.72 2.05 -11.94
N VAL A 26 15.35 3.32 -11.81
CA VAL A 26 15.88 4.22 -10.77
C VAL A 26 15.56 3.72 -9.37
N ILE A 27 14.34 3.21 -9.15
CA ILE A 27 13.95 2.63 -7.86
C ILE A 27 14.79 1.39 -7.54
N TYR A 28 14.99 0.47 -8.49
CA TYR A 28 15.80 -0.73 -8.28
C TYR A 28 17.28 -0.39 -8.04
N GLU A 29 17.82 0.59 -8.73
CA GLU A 29 19.17 1.06 -8.51
C GLU A 29 19.35 1.66 -7.10
N ALA A 30 18.42 2.53 -6.68
CA ALA A 30 18.42 3.09 -5.33
C ALA A 30 18.31 1.99 -4.25
N PHE A 31 17.45 1.00 -4.44
CA PHE A 31 17.36 -0.17 -3.56
C PHE A 31 18.65 -0.99 -3.57
N GLY A 32 19.27 -1.20 -4.73
CA GLY A 32 20.56 -1.90 -4.86
C GLY A 32 21.65 -1.22 -4.03
N HIS A 33 21.81 0.09 -4.18
CA HIS A 33 22.75 0.88 -3.37
C HIS A 33 22.44 0.81 -1.87
N TYR A 34 21.16 0.94 -1.50
CA TYR A 34 20.74 0.83 -0.11
C TYR A 34 21.08 -0.55 0.48
N PHE A 35 20.73 -1.65 -0.21
CA PHE A 35 21.01 -2.99 0.28
C PHE A 35 22.52 -3.28 0.36
N ASN A 36 23.32 -2.78 -0.58
CA ASN A 36 24.78 -2.91 -0.54
C ASN A 36 25.43 -2.12 0.61
N SER A 37 24.76 -1.07 1.10
CA SER A 37 25.24 -0.30 2.26
C SER A 37 24.87 -0.91 3.62
N LEU A 38 24.02 -1.94 3.64
CA LEU A 38 23.59 -2.59 4.87
C LEU A 38 24.67 -3.55 5.42
N SER A 39 24.80 -3.57 6.75
CA SER A 39 25.62 -4.61 7.40
C SER A 39 25.02 -6.00 7.19
N GLN A 40 25.87 -7.05 7.24
CA GLN A 40 25.43 -8.44 7.08
C GLN A 40 24.31 -8.82 8.08
N GLU A 41 24.38 -8.33 9.30
CA GLU A 41 23.35 -8.53 10.31
C GLU A 41 21.99 -7.96 9.87
N LYS A 42 21.99 -6.75 9.31
CA LYS A 42 20.76 -6.12 8.79
C LYS A 42 20.22 -6.86 7.58
N LEU A 43 21.09 -7.30 6.68
CA LEU A 43 20.71 -8.12 5.51
C LEU A 43 20.06 -9.43 5.95
N GLU A 44 20.62 -10.10 6.95
CA GLU A 44 20.05 -11.35 7.45
C GLU A 44 18.69 -11.14 8.11
N ARG A 45 18.52 -10.08 8.89
CA ARG A 45 17.20 -9.67 9.42
C ARG A 45 16.18 -9.42 8.29
N CYS A 46 16.58 -8.78 7.19
CA CYS A 46 15.73 -8.59 6.03
C CYS A 46 15.35 -9.92 5.37
N ARG A 47 16.29 -10.85 5.19
CA ARG A 47 16.05 -12.18 4.63
C ARG A 47 15.05 -12.99 5.46
N VAL A 48 15.25 -13.02 6.77
CA VAL A 48 14.32 -13.70 7.69
C VAL A 48 12.91 -13.10 7.56
N ARG A 49 12.82 -11.78 7.50
CA ARG A 49 11.52 -11.09 7.38
C ARG A 49 10.84 -11.36 6.05
N VAL A 50 11.56 -11.33 4.94
CA VAL A 50 11.05 -11.67 3.60
C VAL A 50 10.62 -13.13 3.55
N SER A 51 11.43 -14.04 4.10
CA SER A 51 11.08 -15.47 4.18
C SER A 51 9.80 -15.71 4.98
N ALA A 52 9.60 -14.97 6.07
CA ALA A 52 8.37 -15.06 6.87
C ALA A 52 7.12 -14.61 6.10
N LEU A 53 7.25 -13.65 5.18
CA LEU A 53 6.15 -13.17 4.35
C LEU A 53 5.80 -14.11 3.18
N ARG A 54 6.76 -14.92 2.72
CA ARG A 54 6.60 -15.78 1.55
C ARG A 54 5.31 -16.60 1.52
N PRO A 55 4.90 -17.28 2.62
CA PRO A 55 3.69 -18.09 2.63
C PRO A 55 2.39 -17.28 2.44
N ILE A 56 2.40 -15.98 2.73
CA ILE A 56 1.21 -15.11 2.64
C ILE A 56 1.28 -14.13 1.46
N LEU A 57 2.30 -14.21 0.60
CA LEU A 57 2.45 -13.34 -0.56
C LEU A 57 1.23 -13.35 -1.50
N PRO A 58 0.59 -14.52 -1.81
CA PRO A 58 -0.61 -14.53 -2.64
C PRO A 58 -1.75 -13.68 -2.03
N ALA A 59 -1.95 -13.77 -0.71
CA ALA A 59 -2.95 -12.96 -0.03
C ALA A 59 -2.59 -11.46 -0.05
N LEU A 60 -1.32 -11.10 0.13
CA LEU A 60 -0.87 -9.72 0.07
C LEU A 60 -1.06 -9.12 -1.33
N ALA A 61 -0.74 -9.86 -2.40
CA ALA A 61 -0.96 -9.45 -3.78
C ALA A 61 -2.47 -9.24 -4.05
N TYR A 62 -3.30 -10.22 -3.68
CA TYR A 62 -4.75 -10.10 -3.83
C TYR A 62 -5.34 -8.90 -3.08
N ILE A 63 -4.90 -8.63 -1.85
CA ILE A 63 -5.33 -7.45 -1.09
C ILE A 63 -5.00 -6.17 -1.86
N GLN A 64 -3.80 -6.05 -2.43
CA GLN A 64 -3.39 -4.85 -3.18
C GLN A 64 -4.26 -4.61 -4.43
N GLU A 65 -4.62 -5.67 -5.13
CA GLU A 65 -5.41 -5.60 -6.36
C GLU A 65 -6.91 -5.36 -6.09
N GLN A 66 -7.42 -5.88 -4.96
CA GLN A 66 -8.86 -5.93 -4.67
C GLN A 66 -9.29 -5.03 -3.52
N LEU A 67 -8.54 -3.97 -3.18
CA LEU A 67 -8.84 -3.11 -2.01
C LEU A 67 -10.24 -2.51 -2.03
N ALA A 68 -10.78 -2.21 -3.22
CA ALA A 68 -12.12 -1.66 -3.38
C ALA A 68 -13.25 -2.68 -3.11
N GLN A 69 -12.93 -3.97 -3.18
CA GLN A 69 -13.91 -5.06 -3.06
C GLN A 69 -13.98 -5.60 -1.63
N PRO A 70 -15.07 -6.30 -1.28
CA PRO A 70 -15.13 -7.08 -0.05
C PRO A 70 -14.05 -8.17 -0.08
N ILE A 71 -13.20 -8.20 0.94
CA ILE A 71 -12.12 -9.20 1.09
C ILE A 71 -12.40 -9.98 2.37
N THR A 72 -12.51 -11.30 2.26
CA THR A 72 -12.78 -12.21 3.36
C THR A 72 -11.57 -13.07 3.70
N ASN A 73 -11.48 -13.58 4.94
CA ASN A 73 -10.35 -14.39 5.36
C ASN A 73 -10.30 -15.76 4.67
N ASP A 74 -11.46 -16.34 4.37
CA ASP A 74 -11.58 -17.63 3.66
C ASP A 74 -10.95 -17.55 2.26
N VAL A 75 -11.23 -16.49 1.50
CA VAL A 75 -10.61 -16.26 0.18
C VAL A 75 -9.09 -16.12 0.31
N LEU A 76 -8.63 -15.32 1.27
CA LEU A 76 -7.19 -15.12 1.48
C LEU A 76 -6.48 -16.41 1.93
N ALA A 77 -7.12 -17.19 2.80
CA ALA A 77 -6.60 -18.47 3.26
C ALA A 77 -6.53 -19.49 2.13
N ALA A 78 -7.57 -19.58 1.29
CA ALA A 78 -7.58 -20.43 0.11
C ALA A 78 -6.45 -20.11 -0.88
N LEU A 79 -6.20 -18.82 -1.14
CA LEU A 79 -5.08 -18.37 -2.00
C LEU A 79 -3.72 -18.79 -1.46
N CYS A 80 -3.59 -18.93 -0.15
CA CYS A 80 -2.37 -19.39 0.52
C CYS A 80 -2.34 -20.90 0.77
N SER A 81 -3.36 -21.67 0.34
CA SER A 81 -3.51 -23.10 0.62
C SER A 81 -3.49 -23.42 2.12
N MET A 82 -4.18 -22.59 2.92
CA MET A 82 -4.24 -22.70 4.38
C MET A 82 -5.68 -22.79 4.86
N SER A 83 -5.91 -23.37 6.05
CA SER A 83 -7.15 -23.16 6.78
C SER A 83 -7.26 -21.73 7.29
N GLU A 84 -8.47 -21.21 7.48
CA GLU A 84 -8.69 -19.80 7.88
C GLU A 84 -7.98 -19.46 9.19
N ASP A 85 -8.13 -20.30 10.23
CA ASP A 85 -7.51 -20.07 11.54
C ASP A 85 -5.97 -20.09 11.46
N TYR A 86 -5.40 -21.00 10.69
CA TYR A 86 -3.96 -21.06 10.48
C TYR A 86 -3.47 -19.84 9.70
N PHE A 87 -4.19 -19.43 8.66
CA PHE A 87 -3.90 -18.24 7.88
C PHE A 87 -3.89 -16.97 8.74
N ILE A 88 -4.94 -16.72 9.54
CA ILE A 88 -5.04 -15.54 10.40
C ILE A 88 -3.85 -15.44 11.36
N ARG A 89 -3.49 -16.56 12.00
CA ARG A 89 -2.32 -16.64 12.89
C ARG A 89 -1.03 -16.36 12.12
N ARG A 90 -0.83 -17.05 11.00
CA ARG A 90 0.38 -16.93 10.18
C ARG A 90 0.54 -15.54 9.58
N PHE A 91 -0.56 -14.95 9.11
CA PHE A 91 -0.57 -13.60 8.59
C PHE A 91 -0.18 -12.59 9.67
N ARG A 92 -0.73 -12.71 10.88
CA ARG A 92 -0.39 -11.84 12.01
C ARG A 92 1.08 -11.96 12.42
N GLU A 93 1.63 -13.16 12.46
CA GLU A 93 3.04 -13.40 12.74
C GLU A 93 3.95 -12.74 11.69
N ALA A 94 3.63 -12.90 10.40
CA ALA A 94 4.44 -12.43 9.30
C ALA A 94 4.30 -10.92 9.07
N ALA A 95 3.07 -10.38 9.06
CA ALA A 95 2.77 -8.99 8.73
C ALA A 95 2.69 -8.06 9.97
N GLY A 96 2.67 -8.62 11.19
CA GLY A 96 2.55 -7.87 12.44
C GLY A 96 1.14 -7.35 12.74
N LEU A 97 0.16 -7.60 11.85
CA LEU A 97 -1.22 -7.15 11.95
C LEU A 97 -2.15 -8.28 11.52
N SER A 98 -3.40 -8.31 12.05
CA SER A 98 -4.42 -9.19 11.50
C SER A 98 -4.78 -8.79 10.05
N PRO A 99 -5.27 -9.74 9.20
CA PRO A 99 -5.68 -9.44 7.84
C PRO A 99 -6.62 -8.23 7.74
N ALA A 100 -7.65 -8.19 8.56
CA ALA A 100 -8.62 -7.09 8.57
C ALA A 100 -7.97 -5.72 8.90
N LYS A 101 -7.04 -5.67 9.86
CA LYS A 101 -6.29 -4.44 10.18
C LYS A 101 -5.35 -4.04 9.06
N TYR A 102 -4.72 -5.01 8.40
CA TYR A 102 -3.85 -4.77 7.25
C TYR A 102 -4.64 -4.18 6.08
N ILE A 103 -5.78 -4.79 5.71
CA ILE A 103 -6.69 -4.28 4.67
C ILE A 103 -7.13 -2.85 4.98
N LEU A 104 -7.59 -2.60 6.22
CA LEU A 104 -8.04 -1.28 6.64
C LEU A 104 -6.92 -0.23 6.51
N LYS A 105 -5.70 -0.56 6.95
CA LYS A 105 -4.53 0.32 6.82
C LYS A 105 -4.19 0.59 5.35
N SER A 106 -4.26 -0.42 4.49
CA SER A 106 -4.01 -0.28 3.05
C SER A 106 -5.07 0.60 2.37
N ARG A 107 -6.35 0.45 2.74
CA ARG A 107 -7.44 1.32 2.28
C ARG A 107 -7.23 2.79 2.68
N VAL A 108 -6.83 3.03 3.92
CA VAL A 108 -6.51 4.39 4.40
C VAL A 108 -5.32 4.99 3.62
N ALA A 109 -4.26 4.20 3.38
CA ALA A 109 -3.10 4.66 2.62
C ALA A 109 -3.47 5.03 1.18
N LEU A 110 -4.27 4.18 0.49
CA LEU A 110 -4.77 4.46 -0.84
C LEU A 110 -5.65 5.70 -0.86
N SER A 111 -6.54 5.85 0.13
CA SER A 111 -7.39 7.03 0.26
C SER A 111 -6.59 8.32 0.45
N ALA A 112 -5.50 8.26 1.23
CA ALA A 112 -4.60 9.40 1.43
C ALA A 112 -3.93 9.83 0.12
N GLN A 113 -3.47 8.87 -0.70
CA GLN A 113 -2.93 9.17 -2.02
C GLN A 113 -3.98 9.83 -2.92
N ARG A 114 -5.21 9.26 -3.01
CA ARG A 114 -6.28 9.85 -3.82
C ARG A 114 -6.66 11.25 -3.36
N LEU A 115 -6.72 11.51 -2.06
CA LEU A 115 -6.99 12.85 -1.53
C LEU A 115 -5.97 13.89 -1.98
N LEU A 116 -4.69 13.51 -2.13
CA LEU A 116 -3.61 14.42 -2.51
C LEU A 116 -3.48 14.59 -4.03
N TYR A 117 -3.76 13.53 -4.81
CA TYR A 117 -3.41 13.48 -6.23
C TYR A 117 -4.61 13.45 -7.18
N THR A 118 -5.84 13.41 -6.67
CA THR A 118 -7.05 13.45 -7.50
C THR A 118 -8.02 14.54 -7.06
N THR A 119 -8.96 14.87 -7.94
CA THR A 119 -10.08 15.78 -7.67
C THR A 119 -11.36 15.06 -7.23
N ASP A 120 -11.30 13.72 -7.03
CA ASP A 120 -12.43 12.91 -6.63
C ASP A 120 -13.08 13.44 -5.36
N THR A 121 -14.40 13.35 -5.27
CA THR A 121 -15.12 13.71 -4.04
C THR A 121 -14.79 12.75 -2.89
N ILE A 122 -15.07 13.16 -1.66
CA ILE A 122 -14.87 12.28 -0.48
C ILE A 122 -15.69 11.00 -0.60
N ASP A 123 -16.90 11.09 -1.18
CA ASP A 123 -17.78 9.95 -1.41
C ASP A 123 -17.18 8.97 -2.42
N GLN A 124 -16.71 9.49 -3.57
CA GLN A 124 -16.05 8.67 -4.59
C GLN A 124 -14.79 7.99 -4.04
N ILE A 125 -13.97 8.69 -3.26
CA ILE A 125 -12.79 8.10 -2.64
C ILE A 125 -13.19 6.99 -1.66
N ALA A 126 -14.22 7.21 -0.84
CA ALA A 126 -14.71 6.17 0.08
C ALA A 126 -15.12 4.90 -0.68
N GLU A 127 -15.92 5.04 -1.74
CA GLU A 127 -16.36 3.94 -2.58
C GLU A 127 -15.19 3.22 -3.27
N GLN A 128 -14.33 3.95 -3.97
CA GLN A 128 -13.20 3.42 -4.74
C GLN A 128 -12.11 2.78 -3.86
N THR A 129 -12.11 3.06 -2.57
CA THR A 129 -11.15 2.48 -1.62
C THR A 129 -11.77 1.44 -0.69
N GLY A 130 -13.01 1.00 -1.00
CA GLY A 130 -13.68 -0.10 -0.31
C GLY A 130 -14.29 0.25 1.04
N PHE A 131 -14.51 1.55 1.32
CA PHE A 131 -15.34 2.00 2.43
C PHE A 131 -16.76 2.16 1.89
N GLY A 132 -17.68 1.31 2.26
CA GLY A 132 -19.06 1.35 1.76
C GLY A 132 -19.86 2.61 2.17
N ASP A 133 -19.31 3.45 3.07
CA ASP A 133 -19.96 4.65 3.59
C ASP A 133 -18.93 5.74 3.91
N ARG A 134 -19.25 6.97 3.49
CA ARG A 134 -18.37 8.14 3.68
C ARG A 134 -18.19 8.53 5.16
N PHE A 135 -19.21 8.31 5.99
CA PHE A 135 -19.13 8.67 7.41
C PHE A 135 -18.23 7.70 8.16
N TYR A 136 -18.33 6.40 7.84
CA TYR A 136 -17.44 5.38 8.33
C TYR A 136 -16.01 5.63 7.86
N PHE A 137 -15.83 5.92 6.57
CA PHE A 137 -14.54 6.33 5.99
C PHE A 137 -13.91 7.49 6.76
N SER A 138 -14.65 8.59 6.93
CA SER A 138 -14.13 9.80 7.57
C SER A 138 -13.68 9.53 9.03
N ARG A 139 -14.46 8.73 9.78
CA ARG A 139 -14.10 8.34 11.15
C ARG A 139 -12.81 7.49 11.18
N VAL A 140 -12.73 6.48 10.31
CA VAL A 140 -11.56 5.60 10.24
C VAL A 140 -10.34 6.37 9.78
N PHE A 141 -10.47 7.15 8.73
CA PHE A 141 -9.37 7.97 8.19
C PHE A 141 -8.82 8.93 9.25
N THR A 142 -9.70 9.68 9.93
CA THR A 142 -9.30 10.60 11.01
C THR A 142 -8.61 9.86 12.15
N ARG A 143 -9.11 8.68 12.55
CA ARG A 143 -8.48 7.86 13.60
C ARG A 143 -7.05 7.43 13.23
N HIS A 144 -6.81 7.15 11.94
CA HIS A 144 -5.51 6.66 11.48
C HIS A 144 -4.52 7.80 11.16
N THR A 145 -4.98 8.93 10.67
CA THR A 145 -4.13 10.05 10.20
C THR A 145 -4.07 11.22 11.17
N GLY A 146 -4.98 11.26 12.14
CA GLY A 146 -5.11 12.38 13.09
C GLY A 146 -5.92 13.55 12.57
N ILE A 147 -6.24 13.63 11.26
CA ILE A 147 -6.94 14.75 10.64
C ILE A 147 -8.05 14.28 9.69
N PRO A 148 -9.17 15.04 9.56
CA PRO A 148 -10.25 14.67 8.66
C PRO A 148 -9.83 14.68 7.17
N PRO A 149 -10.46 13.85 6.31
CA PRO A 149 -10.13 13.75 4.89
C PRO A 149 -10.11 15.09 4.16
N ALA A 150 -11.11 15.95 4.40
CA ALA A 150 -11.18 17.26 3.77
C ALA A 150 -10.03 18.22 4.19
N ALA A 151 -9.54 18.09 5.43
CA ALA A 151 -8.38 18.84 5.90
C ALA A 151 -7.09 18.27 5.32
N TYR A 152 -6.98 16.93 5.24
CA TYR A 152 -5.84 16.24 4.64
C TYR A 152 -5.62 16.66 3.18
N ARG A 153 -6.70 16.76 2.38
CA ARG A 153 -6.67 17.23 0.98
C ARG A 153 -6.08 18.62 0.83
N ARG A 154 -6.37 19.53 1.77
CA ARG A 154 -5.89 20.91 1.71
C ARG A 154 -4.40 21.05 2.03
N GLY A 155 -3.76 20.01 2.55
CA GLY A 155 -2.39 20.08 3.04
C GLY A 155 -2.23 20.92 4.32
N PRO A 156 -1.01 21.04 4.85
CA PRO A 156 -0.72 21.92 5.97
C PRO A 156 -1.01 23.37 5.55
N ARG A 157 -1.77 24.09 6.38
CA ARG A 157 -1.86 25.54 6.25
C ARG A 157 -0.48 26.10 6.60
N THR A 158 0.26 26.55 5.57
CA THR A 158 1.43 27.41 5.74
C THR A 158 1.01 28.76 6.33
#